data_c7441a212404ed20b94371664f6da71b
#
_entry.id   c7441a212404ed20b94371664f6da71b
#
_cell.length_a   1.000
_cell.length_b   1.000
_cell.length_c   1.000
_cell.angle_alpha   90.00
_cell.angle_beta   90.00
_cell.angle_gamma   90.00
#
_symmetry.space_group_name_H-M   'P 1'
#
loop_
_entity.id
_entity.type
_entity.pdbx_description
1 polymer ?
#
loop_
_entity_poly.entity_id
_entity_poly.type
_entity_poly.pdbx_seq_one_letter_code
_entity_poly.pdbx_strand_id
1 'polypeptide(L)'
;MKNVFLFSASLLFCFNSLSVSAQQAKWTKLFDGKTLQGWKQLGGSAKYSVENGVIAGATVASTPNSFLVTEKEYGDFILELEVLIPDTVTNSGIQIRSHFDPAANNGKGRVFGYQYELDASARAWTAGLYDEGRRGWLYPLDLNPKAQKAYKRGVFNKVKVECIGNTIKTWINGVPASYLVDDADAKGFIALQVHGIGNKPENAGKKIQWKNIRIQTGDLSPAPFPSTVFVVNNEHNTLTAFEKSNGWKLLFDGVSSKGWRGAKIMNFPEKGWKIADGNITVLSSKGQESANGGDIVTTDLYSAFDFSFEFKLSLGGNSGVKYFVTLSENNVGSALGLEYQVLDDKNHPDAKMGIAGNRTLSSLYDLIPAKKTDRFVKPVGEWNKGRIIVYPNNHVEHYLNGVKVLEYERGSQAFRELVAGSKFKNRPNFGEGKEGRILLQDHGDEVSFRSLKIKVLK
;
A
#
# COMPACT_ATOMS: atom_id res chain seq x y z
N MET A 1 18.21 -76.18 38.47
CA MET A 1 19.03 -75.07 38.04
C MET A 1 18.92 -74.96 36.51
N LYS A 2 18.07 -74.11 35.95
CA LYS A 2 17.96 -73.93 34.49
C LYS A 2 18.33 -72.45 34.24
N ASN A 3 19.46 -72.29 33.52
CA ASN A 3 19.92 -70.96 33.08
C ASN A 3 19.13 -70.55 31.87
N VAL A 4 18.49 -69.31 31.95
CA VAL A 4 17.84 -68.65 30.84
C VAL A 4 18.81 -67.56 30.35
N PHE A 5 19.30 -67.73 29.10
CA PHE A 5 20.03 -66.65 28.38
C PHE A 5 19.06 -65.70 27.71
N LEU A 6 19.07 -64.47 28.12
CA LEU A 6 18.40 -63.35 27.37
C LEU A 6 19.33 -62.80 26.30
N PHE A 7 18.94 -62.98 25.03
CA PHE A 7 19.55 -62.26 23.89
C PHE A 7 18.93 -60.88 23.76
N SER A 8 19.74 -59.88 23.95
CA SER A 8 19.35 -58.46 23.71
C SER A 8 19.73 -58.10 22.27
N ALA A 9 18.73 -57.94 21.40
CA ALA A 9 18.93 -57.49 20.02
C ALA A 9 18.90 -55.93 20.01
N SER A 10 20.07 -55.33 19.83
CA SER A 10 20.19 -53.89 19.63
C SER A 10 19.88 -53.55 18.16
N LEU A 11 18.73 -52.92 17.89
CA LEU A 11 18.41 -52.33 16.60
C LEU A 11 19.19 -51.00 16.47
N LEU A 12 20.20 -50.98 15.60
CA LEU A 12 20.84 -49.73 15.15
C LEU A 12 19.93 -49.03 14.14
N PHE A 13 19.28 -47.95 14.55
CA PHE A 13 18.64 -47.01 13.64
C PHE A 13 19.71 -46.10 13.00
N CYS A 14 20.07 -46.35 11.75
CA CYS A 14 20.82 -45.39 10.94
C CYS A 14 19.92 -44.23 10.56
N PHE A 15 20.06 -43.12 11.26
CA PHE A 15 19.52 -41.84 10.80
C PHE A 15 20.36 -41.34 9.61
N ASN A 16 19.87 -41.51 8.40
CA ASN A 16 20.36 -40.80 7.23
C ASN A 16 19.93 -39.33 7.37
N SER A 17 20.77 -38.49 7.93
CA SER A 17 20.64 -37.02 7.86
C SER A 17 20.87 -36.62 6.40
N LEU A 18 19.79 -36.32 5.67
CA LEU A 18 19.85 -35.61 4.42
C LEU A 18 20.37 -34.18 4.75
N SER A 19 21.65 -33.98 4.53
CA SER A 19 22.26 -32.67 4.57
C SER A 19 21.70 -31.89 3.37
N VAL A 20 20.65 -31.07 3.59
CA VAL A 20 20.28 -30.03 2.65
C VAL A 20 21.43 -29.03 2.69
N SER A 21 22.31 -29.08 1.70
CA SER A 21 23.36 -28.06 1.54
C SER A 21 22.68 -26.73 1.25
N ALA A 22 22.65 -25.87 2.23
CA ALA A 22 22.23 -24.49 2.05
C ALA A 22 23.12 -23.85 0.98
N GLN A 23 22.52 -23.39 -0.11
CA GLN A 23 23.24 -22.76 -1.20
C GLN A 23 23.70 -21.37 -0.74
N GLN A 24 24.99 -21.20 -0.51
CA GLN A 24 25.57 -19.93 -0.08
C GLN A 24 25.13 -18.77 -0.99
N ALA A 25 24.68 -17.67 -0.42
CA ALA A 25 24.25 -16.47 -1.14
C ALA A 25 25.37 -15.97 -2.07
N LYS A 26 25.11 -15.94 -3.37
CA LYS A 26 26.11 -15.61 -4.41
C LYS A 26 25.61 -14.49 -5.30
N TRP A 27 26.45 -13.48 -5.49
CA TRP A 27 26.25 -12.43 -6.51
C TRP A 27 26.55 -12.94 -7.91
N THR A 28 25.63 -12.70 -8.84
CA THR A 28 25.77 -13.02 -10.26
C THR A 28 25.50 -11.73 -11.07
N LYS A 29 26.34 -11.44 -12.05
CA LYS A 29 26.09 -10.35 -12.99
C LYS A 29 24.99 -10.76 -13.96
N LEU A 30 23.97 -9.93 -14.13
CA LEU A 30 22.92 -10.09 -15.15
C LEU A 30 23.28 -9.34 -16.45
N PHE A 31 24.27 -8.47 -16.40
CA PHE A 31 24.81 -7.76 -17.56
C PHE A 31 26.34 -7.77 -17.50
N ASP A 32 26.95 -8.19 -18.58
CA ASP A 32 28.40 -8.35 -18.72
C ASP A 32 29.12 -7.05 -19.10
N GLY A 33 28.37 -5.99 -19.41
CA GLY A 33 28.87 -4.71 -19.91
C GLY A 33 29.13 -4.68 -21.42
N LYS A 34 28.86 -5.77 -22.16
CA LYS A 34 29.22 -5.92 -23.58
C LYS A 34 28.08 -6.40 -24.46
N THR A 35 27.23 -7.29 -23.96
CA THR A 35 26.19 -7.97 -24.76
C THR A 35 24.85 -7.99 -24.04
N LEU A 36 23.77 -8.22 -24.77
CA LEU A 36 22.44 -8.50 -24.21
C LEU A 36 22.17 -10.01 -24.07
N GLN A 37 23.21 -10.82 -23.98
CA GLN A 37 23.05 -12.26 -23.76
C GLN A 37 22.32 -12.55 -22.45
N GLY A 38 21.31 -13.44 -22.47
CA GLY A 38 20.44 -13.75 -21.36
C GLY A 38 19.27 -12.80 -21.19
N TRP A 39 19.07 -11.88 -22.17
CA TRP A 39 17.96 -10.97 -22.24
C TRP A 39 17.21 -11.12 -23.58
N LYS A 40 15.89 -10.90 -23.56
CA LYS A 40 15.03 -10.83 -24.76
C LYS A 40 14.05 -9.68 -24.62
N GLN A 41 13.59 -9.13 -25.76
CA GLN A 41 12.61 -8.05 -25.74
C GLN A 41 11.18 -8.61 -25.83
N LEU A 42 10.28 -8.03 -25.02
CA LEU A 42 8.84 -8.26 -25.07
C LEU A 42 8.09 -6.92 -25.14
N GLY A 43 6.86 -6.96 -25.64
CA GLY A 43 6.00 -5.79 -25.73
C GLY A 43 6.30 -4.93 -26.95
N GLY A 44 6.48 -3.64 -26.76
CA GLY A 44 6.67 -2.65 -27.83
C GLY A 44 7.99 -2.75 -28.60
N SER A 45 8.29 -1.72 -29.39
CA SER A 45 9.40 -1.69 -30.34
C SER A 45 10.51 -0.70 -29.98
N ALA A 46 10.67 -0.35 -28.70
CA ALA A 46 11.79 0.46 -28.25
C ALA A 46 13.13 -0.20 -28.61
N LYS A 47 14.15 0.62 -28.86
CA LYS A 47 15.47 0.11 -29.26
C LYS A 47 16.36 -0.04 -28.05
N TYR A 48 16.84 -1.26 -27.79
CA TYR A 48 17.84 -1.55 -26.79
C TYR A 48 19.20 -1.77 -27.43
N SER A 49 20.23 -1.14 -26.89
CA SER A 49 21.62 -1.23 -27.34
C SER A 49 22.57 -1.31 -26.14
N VAL A 50 23.81 -1.73 -26.42
CA VAL A 50 24.90 -1.62 -25.43
C VAL A 50 25.83 -0.51 -25.89
N GLU A 51 26.02 0.49 -25.04
CA GLU A 51 26.84 1.67 -25.33
C GLU A 51 27.79 1.94 -24.16
N ASN A 52 29.10 1.86 -24.38
CA ASN A 52 30.12 2.16 -23.37
C ASN A 52 29.88 1.47 -21.99
N GLY A 53 29.51 0.19 -22.00
CA GLY A 53 29.31 -0.59 -20.79
C GLY A 53 27.95 -0.38 -20.09
N VAL A 54 27.01 0.30 -20.76
CA VAL A 54 25.64 0.47 -20.27
C VAL A 54 24.63 -0.12 -21.25
N ILE A 55 23.49 -0.61 -20.76
CA ILE A 55 22.31 -0.89 -21.57
C ILE A 55 21.60 0.46 -21.76
N ALA A 56 21.33 0.83 -23.01
CA ALA A 56 20.55 2.01 -23.35
C ALA A 56 19.24 1.58 -24.01
N GLY A 57 18.11 2.06 -23.50
CA GLY A 57 16.77 1.87 -24.06
C GLY A 57 16.23 3.18 -24.60
N ALA A 58 16.02 3.28 -25.91
CA ALA A 58 15.54 4.51 -26.56
C ALA A 58 14.03 4.48 -26.77
N THR A 59 13.34 5.57 -26.37
CA THR A 59 11.91 5.75 -26.57
C THR A 59 11.55 5.83 -28.07
N VAL A 60 10.41 5.26 -28.44
CA VAL A 60 9.86 5.25 -29.79
C VAL A 60 8.40 5.67 -29.73
N ALA A 61 7.98 6.57 -30.65
CA ALA A 61 6.59 7.00 -30.72
C ALA A 61 5.67 5.89 -31.25
N SER A 62 4.40 5.94 -30.88
CA SER A 62 3.33 5.06 -31.36
C SER A 62 3.57 3.56 -31.10
N THR A 63 4.30 3.23 -30.03
CA THR A 63 4.50 1.86 -29.55
C THR A 63 4.09 1.76 -28.10
N PRO A 64 3.55 0.59 -27.64
CA PRO A 64 3.32 0.36 -26.22
C PRO A 64 4.64 0.25 -25.43
N ASN A 65 4.52 0.05 -24.11
CA ASN A 65 5.67 -0.24 -23.27
C ASN A 65 6.50 -1.39 -23.83
N SER A 66 7.82 -1.21 -23.84
CA SER A 66 8.79 -2.23 -24.23
C SER A 66 9.57 -2.67 -23.00
N PHE A 67 9.91 -3.95 -22.96
CA PHE A 67 10.58 -4.56 -21.81
C PHE A 67 11.74 -5.42 -22.28
N LEU A 68 12.95 -5.16 -21.82
CA LEU A 68 14.09 -6.05 -21.96
C LEU A 68 14.07 -6.99 -20.76
N VAL A 69 13.65 -8.25 -20.95
CA VAL A 69 13.38 -9.22 -19.89
C VAL A 69 14.50 -10.24 -19.78
N THR A 70 14.81 -10.71 -18.55
CA THR A 70 15.71 -11.83 -18.34
C THR A 70 15.08 -13.12 -18.86
N GLU A 71 15.88 -14.00 -19.49
CA GLU A 71 15.42 -15.33 -19.94
C GLU A 71 15.12 -16.25 -18.76
N LYS A 72 15.76 -16.01 -17.61
CA LYS A 72 15.55 -16.74 -16.35
C LYS A 72 14.54 -16.02 -15.47
N GLU A 73 13.80 -16.81 -14.70
CA GLU A 73 12.93 -16.33 -13.62
C GLU A 73 13.63 -16.46 -12.26
N TYR A 74 13.25 -15.58 -11.34
CA TYR A 74 13.81 -15.49 -10.00
C TYR A 74 12.68 -15.46 -8.97
N GLY A 75 12.83 -16.22 -7.89
CA GLY A 75 11.94 -16.23 -6.72
C GLY A 75 12.46 -15.27 -5.66
N ASP A 76 13.24 -15.77 -4.69
CA ASP A 76 13.91 -14.93 -3.70
C ASP A 76 15.22 -14.40 -4.25
N PHE A 77 15.42 -13.09 -4.13
CA PHE A 77 16.63 -12.42 -4.61
C PHE A 77 16.85 -11.05 -3.96
N ILE A 78 18.09 -10.57 -4.06
CA ILE A 78 18.45 -9.16 -3.94
C ILE A 78 18.98 -8.70 -5.30
N LEU A 79 18.36 -7.67 -5.88
CA LEU A 79 18.77 -7.05 -7.14
C LEU A 79 19.41 -5.71 -6.86
N GLU A 80 20.58 -5.45 -7.47
CA GLU A 80 21.22 -4.14 -7.46
C GLU A 80 21.57 -3.72 -8.87
N LEU A 81 21.36 -2.44 -9.17
CA LEU A 81 21.76 -1.82 -10.42
C LEU A 81 21.89 -0.30 -10.27
N GLU A 82 22.38 0.35 -11.31
CA GLU A 82 22.37 1.80 -11.41
C GLU A 82 21.56 2.23 -12.63
N VAL A 83 20.75 3.28 -12.50
CA VAL A 83 19.89 3.81 -13.57
C VAL A 83 20.04 5.31 -13.73
N LEU A 84 20.02 5.76 -14.98
CA LEU A 84 19.94 7.18 -15.37
C LEU A 84 18.70 7.39 -16.23
N ILE A 85 17.83 8.32 -15.83
CA ILE A 85 16.69 8.81 -16.61
C ILE A 85 17.09 10.17 -17.21
N PRO A 86 16.87 10.39 -18.51
CA PRO A 86 17.43 11.54 -19.19
C PRO A 86 16.80 12.88 -18.80
N ASP A 87 15.53 12.87 -18.40
CA ASP A 87 14.77 14.10 -18.10
C ASP A 87 13.60 13.84 -17.12
N THR A 88 12.73 14.82 -16.94
CA THR A 88 11.58 14.75 -16.02
C THR A 88 10.27 14.28 -16.68
N VAL A 89 10.29 14.05 -17.98
CA VAL A 89 9.12 13.61 -18.77
C VAL A 89 9.17 12.11 -19.06
N THR A 90 10.40 11.57 -19.18
CA THR A 90 10.61 10.15 -19.45
C THR A 90 10.30 9.32 -18.19
N ASN A 91 9.42 8.34 -18.34
CA ASN A 91 9.08 7.36 -17.33
C ASN A 91 9.70 6.01 -17.65
N SER A 92 9.96 5.20 -16.64
CA SER A 92 10.51 3.85 -16.77
C SER A 92 10.13 3.01 -15.56
N GLY A 93 10.59 1.76 -15.54
CA GLY A 93 10.41 0.83 -14.43
C GLY A 93 11.36 -0.35 -14.51
N ILE A 94 11.52 -1.03 -13.38
CA ILE A 94 12.21 -2.30 -13.31
C ILE A 94 11.17 -3.34 -12.86
N GLN A 95 10.84 -4.26 -13.77
CA GLN A 95 9.94 -5.37 -13.46
C GLN A 95 10.65 -6.38 -12.57
N ILE A 96 9.95 -6.91 -11.59
CA ILE A 96 10.43 -7.92 -10.64
C ILE A 96 9.36 -8.99 -10.46
N ARG A 97 9.74 -10.26 -10.46
CA ARG A 97 8.79 -11.39 -10.38
C ARG A 97 7.61 -11.23 -11.35
N SER A 98 7.87 -10.70 -12.55
CA SER A 98 6.82 -10.38 -13.53
C SER A 98 6.66 -11.47 -14.57
N HIS A 99 5.57 -11.38 -15.33
CA HIS A 99 5.09 -12.40 -16.27
C HIS A 99 4.71 -11.78 -17.60
N PHE A 100 4.50 -12.65 -18.61
CA PHE A 100 4.01 -12.26 -19.91
C PHE A 100 2.79 -13.10 -20.30
N ASP A 101 1.69 -12.43 -20.61
CA ASP A 101 0.50 -13.06 -21.19
C ASP A 101 0.49 -12.81 -22.69
N PRO A 102 0.77 -13.82 -23.53
CA PRO A 102 0.79 -13.66 -24.97
C PRO A 102 -0.60 -13.44 -25.59
N ALA A 103 -1.69 -13.83 -24.92
CA ALA A 103 -3.06 -13.70 -25.41
C ALA A 103 -3.64 -12.29 -25.16
N ALA A 104 -3.09 -11.56 -24.20
CA ALA A 104 -3.55 -10.22 -23.89
C ALA A 104 -3.41 -9.24 -25.06
N ASN A 105 -4.15 -8.13 -25.02
CA ASN A 105 -4.12 -7.07 -26.04
C ASN A 105 -4.38 -7.57 -27.48
N ASN A 106 -5.35 -8.47 -27.64
CA ASN A 106 -5.71 -9.09 -28.93
C ASN A 106 -4.52 -9.84 -29.57
N GLY A 107 -3.79 -10.61 -28.76
CA GLY A 107 -2.65 -11.41 -29.21
C GLY A 107 -1.34 -10.64 -29.37
N LYS A 108 -1.29 -9.36 -29.00
CA LYS A 108 -0.04 -8.57 -29.01
C LYS A 108 0.80 -8.79 -27.75
N GLY A 109 0.24 -9.47 -26.78
CA GLY A 109 0.86 -9.77 -25.51
C GLY A 109 0.90 -8.61 -24.51
N ARG A 110 1.15 -8.94 -23.24
CA ARG A 110 1.28 -7.97 -22.15
C ARG A 110 2.23 -8.47 -21.10
N VAL A 111 3.17 -7.64 -20.71
CA VAL A 111 3.95 -7.81 -19.48
C VAL A 111 3.12 -7.33 -18.31
N PHE A 112 3.10 -8.08 -17.20
CA PHE A 112 2.39 -7.72 -15.99
C PHE A 112 3.15 -8.21 -14.75
N GLY A 113 2.90 -7.55 -13.61
CA GLY A 113 3.47 -7.90 -12.32
C GLY A 113 4.11 -6.70 -11.61
N TYR A 114 4.85 -6.97 -10.55
CA TYR A 114 5.45 -5.92 -9.73
C TYR A 114 6.49 -5.11 -10.50
N GLN A 115 6.45 -3.79 -10.31
CA GLN A 115 7.38 -2.83 -10.88
C GLN A 115 7.97 -1.93 -9.80
N TYR A 116 9.28 -1.88 -9.70
CA TYR A 116 9.99 -0.76 -9.08
C TYR A 116 9.85 0.43 -10.02
N GLU A 117 9.13 1.44 -9.58
CA GLU A 117 8.87 2.64 -10.40
C GLU A 117 10.11 3.51 -10.56
N LEU A 118 10.29 4.07 -11.76
CA LEU A 118 11.31 5.05 -12.10
C LEU A 118 10.62 6.32 -12.60
N ASP A 119 10.38 7.26 -11.69
CA ASP A 119 9.64 8.50 -11.94
C ASP A 119 10.50 9.72 -11.56
N ALA A 120 11.06 10.36 -12.57
CA ALA A 120 11.89 11.57 -12.41
C ALA A 120 11.07 12.87 -12.39
N SER A 121 9.73 12.81 -12.50
CA SER A 121 8.82 13.96 -12.48
C SER A 121 8.78 14.66 -11.12
N ALA A 122 8.02 15.74 -11.01
CA ALA A 122 7.80 16.44 -9.74
C ALA A 122 7.08 15.58 -8.70
N ARG A 123 6.36 14.54 -9.12
CA ARG A 123 5.72 13.56 -8.23
C ARG A 123 6.74 12.78 -7.41
N ALA A 124 7.94 12.52 -7.95
CA ALA A 124 9.08 11.90 -7.27
C ALA A 124 8.77 10.51 -6.66
N TRP A 125 8.09 9.63 -7.40
CA TRP A 125 7.74 8.29 -6.91
C TRP A 125 8.73 7.20 -7.32
N THR A 126 9.96 7.56 -7.71
CA THR A 126 11.05 6.58 -7.92
C THR A 126 11.29 5.75 -6.67
N ALA A 127 11.31 4.43 -6.78
CA ALA A 127 11.35 3.40 -5.74
C ALA A 127 10.00 3.08 -5.07
N GLY A 128 8.89 3.70 -5.52
CA GLY A 128 7.54 3.19 -5.26
C GLY A 128 7.31 1.85 -5.95
N LEU A 129 6.23 1.15 -5.58
CA LEU A 129 5.85 -0.13 -6.19
C LEU A 129 4.53 0.02 -6.93
N TYR A 130 4.57 -0.35 -8.20
CA TYR A 130 3.42 -0.42 -9.10
C TYR A 130 3.18 -1.87 -9.53
N ASP A 131 1.96 -2.23 -9.87
CA ASP A 131 1.62 -3.54 -10.43
C ASP A 131 1.22 -3.35 -11.89
N GLU A 132 2.22 -3.47 -12.76
CA GLU A 132 2.08 -3.25 -14.21
C GLU A 132 1.00 -4.17 -14.78
N GLY A 133 0.11 -3.59 -15.54
CA GLY A 133 -0.90 -4.37 -16.24
C GLY A 133 -2.00 -5.02 -15.38
N ARG A 134 -2.02 -4.83 -14.04
CA ARG A 134 -3.01 -5.41 -13.13
C ARG A 134 -3.62 -4.39 -12.17
N ARG A 135 -3.08 -4.29 -10.94
CA ARG A 135 -3.72 -3.58 -9.81
C ARG A 135 -3.33 -2.10 -9.70
N GLY A 136 -2.31 -1.64 -10.47
CA GLY A 136 -1.81 -0.29 -10.40
C GLY A 136 -0.94 -0.04 -9.17
N TRP A 137 -1.06 1.13 -8.53
CA TRP A 137 -0.20 1.51 -7.41
C TRP A 137 -0.43 0.64 -6.18
N LEU A 138 0.63 -0.06 -5.74
CA LEU A 138 0.68 -0.83 -4.49
C LEU A 138 1.30 -0.02 -3.36
N TYR A 139 2.38 0.72 -3.67
CA TYR A 139 3.07 1.59 -2.73
C TYR A 139 3.45 2.92 -3.38
N PRO A 140 2.53 3.90 -3.44
CA PRO A 140 2.85 5.28 -3.81
C PRO A 140 3.86 5.87 -2.81
N LEU A 141 4.87 6.62 -3.30
CA LEU A 141 5.96 7.05 -2.43
C LEU A 141 5.60 8.24 -1.52
N ASP A 142 4.37 8.78 -1.62
CA ASP A 142 3.78 9.68 -0.61
C ASP A 142 3.75 9.05 0.80
N LEU A 143 3.73 7.71 0.87
CA LEU A 143 3.87 6.97 2.13
C LEU A 143 5.25 7.11 2.78
N ASN A 144 6.26 7.60 2.03
CA ASN A 144 7.63 7.81 2.51
C ASN A 144 8.26 9.08 1.91
N PRO A 145 7.88 10.28 2.41
CA PRO A 145 8.40 11.56 1.89
C PRO A 145 9.94 11.71 1.99
N LYS A 146 10.60 10.96 2.88
CA LYS A 146 12.06 10.95 2.96
C LYS A 146 12.69 10.31 1.72
N ALA A 147 12.10 9.22 1.23
CA ALA A 147 12.58 8.53 0.04
C ALA A 147 12.30 9.31 -1.25
N GLN A 148 11.21 10.07 -1.33
CA GLN A 148 10.93 10.95 -2.47
C GLN A 148 12.07 11.94 -2.75
N LYS A 149 12.79 12.38 -1.71
CA LYS A 149 13.91 13.32 -1.81
C LYS A 149 15.24 12.66 -2.17
N ALA A 150 15.31 11.33 -2.24
CA ALA A 150 16.57 10.60 -2.41
C ALA A 150 16.99 10.43 -3.88
N TYR A 151 16.07 10.53 -4.84
CA TYR A 151 16.38 10.46 -6.27
C TYR A 151 17.16 11.71 -6.72
N LYS A 152 18.22 11.51 -7.50
CA LYS A 152 19.09 12.58 -8.02
C LYS A 152 18.96 12.66 -9.54
N ARG A 153 18.54 13.81 -10.05
CA ARG A 153 18.38 14.05 -11.49
C ARG A 153 19.73 14.18 -12.20
N GLY A 154 19.80 13.71 -13.46
CA GLY A 154 20.96 13.89 -14.32
C GLY A 154 22.19 13.05 -13.98
N VAL A 155 22.08 12.13 -13.03
CA VAL A 155 23.15 11.21 -12.63
C VAL A 155 22.64 9.80 -12.47
N PHE A 156 23.55 8.82 -12.49
CA PHE A 156 23.19 7.46 -12.15
C PHE A 156 22.75 7.33 -10.69
N ASN A 157 21.59 6.73 -10.48
CA ASN A 157 21.03 6.45 -9.17
C ASN A 157 21.17 4.96 -8.85
N LYS A 158 21.56 4.63 -7.62
CA LYS A 158 21.68 3.25 -7.14
C LYS A 158 20.30 2.73 -6.75
N VAL A 159 19.89 1.62 -7.35
CA VAL A 159 18.67 0.89 -7.06
C VAL A 159 19.03 -0.38 -6.31
N LYS A 160 18.27 -0.69 -5.26
CA LYS A 160 18.27 -2.00 -4.63
C LYS A 160 16.83 -2.46 -4.43
N VAL A 161 16.58 -3.73 -4.76
CA VAL A 161 15.32 -4.43 -4.48
C VAL A 161 15.64 -5.72 -3.74
N GLU A 162 14.88 -6.01 -2.70
CA GLU A 162 14.91 -7.27 -1.95
C GLU A 162 13.53 -7.92 -2.07
N CYS A 163 13.49 -9.13 -2.65
CA CYS A 163 12.32 -9.99 -2.70
C CYS A 163 12.65 -11.26 -1.93
N ILE A 164 12.05 -11.44 -0.74
CA ILE A 164 12.24 -12.62 0.11
C ILE A 164 10.87 -13.06 0.65
N GLY A 165 10.46 -14.30 0.33
CA GLY A 165 9.11 -14.78 0.59
C GLY A 165 8.07 -13.87 -0.06
N ASN A 166 7.06 -13.44 0.70
CA ASN A 166 6.02 -12.50 0.29
C ASN A 166 6.39 -11.01 0.49
N THR A 167 7.65 -10.73 0.84
CA THR A 167 8.11 -9.38 1.16
C THR A 167 8.90 -8.77 0.01
N ILE A 168 8.54 -7.54 -0.36
CA ILE A 168 9.26 -6.72 -1.34
C ILE A 168 9.68 -5.42 -0.67
N LYS A 169 10.99 -5.16 -0.63
CA LYS A 169 11.57 -3.92 -0.11
C LYS A 169 12.40 -3.23 -1.17
N THR A 170 12.36 -1.91 -1.20
CA THR A 170 13.09 -1.10 -2.17
C THR A 170 13.97 -0.04 -1.50
N TRP A 171 15.04 0.33 -2.17
CA TRP A 171 15.93 1.43 -1.79
C TRP A 171 16.30 2.24 -3.02
N ILE A 172 16.51 3.53 -2.82
CA ILE A 172 17.07 4.45 -3.78
C ILE A 172 18.24 5.21 -3.15
N ASN A 173 19.42 5.13 -3.78
CA ASN A 173 20.67 5.72 -3.25
C ASN A 173 20.97 5.36 -1.80
N GLY A 174 20.64 4.13 -1.39
CA GLY A 174 20.80 3.64 -0.03
C GLY A 174 19.71 4.06 0.96
N VAL A 175 18.75 4.90 0.54
CA VAL A 175 17.61 5.31 1.37
C VAL A 175 16.50 4.26 1.24
N PRO A 176 16.03 3.64 2.35
CA PRO A 176 14.89 2.74 2.37
C PRO A 176 13.62 3.45 1.87
N ALA A 177 12.91 2.83 0.91
CA ALA A 177 11.80 3.48 0.23
C ALA A 177 10.45 2.80 0.45
N SER A 178 10.25 1.59 -0.07
CA SER A 178 8.97 0.88 0.04
C SER A 178 9.10 -0.43 0.80
N TYR A 179 8.08 -0.79 1.57
CA TYR A 179 7.94 -2.07 2.23
C TYR A 179 6.54 -2.61 1.94
N LEU A 180 6.47 -3.60 1.06
CA LEU A 180 5.24 -4.28 0.65
C LEU A 180 5.28 -5.73 1.12
N VAL A 181 4.15 -6.23 1.62
CA VAL A 181 3.87 -7.65 1.85
C VAL A 181 2.73 -8.03 0.92
N ASP A 182 3.03 -8.93 -0.02
CA ASP A 182 2.10 -9.34 -1.06
C ASP A 182 2.54 -10.70 -1.64
N ASP A 183 1.62 -11.60 -1.85
CA ASP A 183 1.86 -12.99 -2.26
C ASP A 183 1.39 -13.30 -3.70
N ALA A 184 1.02 -12.29 -4.49
CA ALA A 184 0.46 -12.52 -5.83
C ALA A 184 1.44 -13.23 -6.79
N ASP A 185 2.75 -12.97 -6.66
CA ASP A 185 3.76 -13.61 -7.48
C ASP A 185 4.96 -14.03 -6.63
N ALA A 186 5.20 -15.35 -6.54
CA ALA A 186 6.35 -15.90 -5.81
C ALA A 186 7.64 -15.87 -6.62
N LYS A 187 7.57 -15.84 -7.95
CA LYS A 187 8.70 -15.83 -8.89
C LYS A 187 8.28 -15.23 -10.23
N GLY A 188 9.25 -14.86 -11.05
CA GLY A 188 9.06 -14.35 -12.40
C GLY A 188 10.34 -13.73 -12.94
N PHE A 189 10.28 -13.16 -14.13
CA PHE A 189 11.44 -12.48 -14.73
C PHE A 189 11.68 -11.09 -14.13
N ILE A 190 12.88 -10.57 -14.36
CA ILE A 190 13.26 -9.18 -14.17
C ILE A 190 13.27 -8.50 -15.54
N ALA A 191 12.80 -7.23 -15.63
CA ALA A 191 12.86 -6.50 -16.88
C ALA A 191 13.17 -5.02 -16.71
N LEU A 192 13.75 -4.43 -17.75
CA LEU A 192 14.04 -3.02 -17.88
C LEU A 192 13.01 -2.40 -18.84
N GLN A 193 12.19 -1.47 -18.35
CA GLN A 193 11.12 -0.88 -19.15
C GLN A 193 11.59 0.36 -19.91
N VAL A 194 11.17 0.48 -21.16
CA VAL A 194 11.05 1.75 -21.87
C VAL A 194 9.57 2.05 -22.02
N HIS A 195 9.09 3.06 -21.29
CA HIS A 195 7.68 3.42 -21.28
C HIS A 195 7.23 4.00 -22.64
N GLY A 196 6.05 3.63 -23.10
CA GLY A 196 5.43 4.16 -24.30
C GLY A 196 5.15 5.67 -24.17
N ILE A 197 5.51 6.43 -25.18
CA ILE A 197 5.33 7.88 -25.20
C ILE A 197 4.09 8.33 -25.99
N GLY A 198 3.23 7.38 -26.39
CA GLY A 198 2.09 7.66 -27.24
C GLY A 198 2.52 8.25 -28.60
N ASN A 199 1.67 9.06 -29.20
CA ASN A 199 1.99 9.76 -30.46
C ASN A 199 2.66 11.12 -30.18
N LYS A 200 3.86 11.08 -29.55
CA LYS A 200 4.67 12.26 -29.18
C LYS A 200 6.09 12.13 -29.74
N PRO A 201 6.30 12.42 -31.01
CA PRO A 201 7.61 12.24 -31.65
C PRO A 201 8.70 13.11 -31.01
N GLU A 202 8.37 14.25 -30.41
CA GLU A 202 9.30 15.10 -29.67
C GLU A 202 9.94 14.41 -28.44
N ASN A 203 9.34 13.33 -27.97
CA ASN A 203 9.87 12.50 -26.89
C ASN A 203 10.58 11.24 -27.39
N ALA A 204 10.70 11.02 -28.72
CA ALA A 204 11.40 9.87 -29.24
C ALA A 204 12.92 10.03 -29.16
N GLY A 205 13.62 8.89 -29.05
CA GLY A 205 15.08 8.85 -28.99
C GLY A 205 15.69 9.19 -27.65
N LYS A 206 14.88 9.50 -26.62
CA LYS A 206 15.36 9.70 -25.24
C LYS A 206 15.82 8.37 -24.66
N LYS A 207 17.03 8.34 -24.09
CA LYS A 207 17.68 7.12 -23.62
C LYS A 207 17.61 6.99 -22.12
N ILE A 208 16.95 5.94 -21.62
CA ILE A 208 17.12 5.44 -20.26
C ILE A 208 18.35 4.53 -20.28
N GLN A 209 19.19 4.61 -19.26
CA GLN A 209 20.44 3.88 -19.18
C GLN A 209 20.56 3.06 -17.91
N TRP A 210 21.01 1.80 -18.03
CA TRP A 210 21.20 0.89 -16.90
C TRP A 210 22.59 0.26 -16.94
N LYS A 211 23.22 0.10 -15.78
CA LYS A 211 24.53 -0.55 -15.63
C LYS A 211 24.68 -1.26 -14.29
N ASN A 212 25.76 -2.00 -14.14
CA ASN A 212 26.13 -2.69 -12.91
C ASN A 212 25.01 -3.60 -12.37
N ILE A 213 24.27 -4.25 -13.30
CA ILE A 213 23.11 -5.08 -12.98
C ILE A 213 23.61 -6.42 -12.41
N ARG A 214 23.31 -6.68 -11.14
CA ARG A 214 23.68 -7.91 -10.45
C ARG A 214 22.56 -8.38 -9.52
N ILE A 215 22.51 -9.70 -9.35
CA ILE A 215 21.53 -10.38 -8.50
C ILE A 215 22.23 -11.28 -7.50
N GLN A 216 21.71 -11.35 -6.30
CA GLN A 216 22.09 -12.32 -5.29
C GLN A 216 20.93 -13.28 -5.06
N THR A 217 21.21 -14.57 -5.07
CA THR A 217 20.27 -15.68 -4.81
C THR A 217 20.90 -16.67 -3.83
N GLY A 218 20.11 -17.60 -3.31
CA GLY A 218 20.55 -18.57 -2.31
C GLY A 218 20.01 -18.20 -0.93
N ASP A 219 20.73 -18.57 0.13
CA ASP A 219 20.33 -18.26 1.51
C ASP A 219 20.43 -16.75 1.77
N LEU A 220 19.31 -16.07 1.65
CA LEU A 220 19.19 -14.64 1.83
C LEU A 220 18.66 -14.32 3.23
N SER A 221 19.26 -13.33 3.88
CA SER A 221 18.73 -12.79 5.13
C SER A 221 18.08 -11.42 4.86
N PRO A 222 16.84 -11.18 5.35
CA PRO A 222 16.17 -9.91 5.17
C PRO A 222 16.98 -8.74 5.73
N ALA A 223 17.20 -7.70 4.91
CA ALA A 223 17.88 -6.50 5.38
C ALA A 223 17.03 -5.79 6.46
N PRO A 224 17.67 -5.18 7.49
CA PRO A 224 16.97 -4.32 8.44
C PRO A 224 16.31 -3.15 7.72
N PHE A 225 15.16 -2.71 8.23
CA PHE A 225 14.38 -1.62 7.66
C PHE A 225 13.94 -0.64 8.76
N PRO A 226 13.89 0.68 8.52
CA PRO A 226 13.54 1.64 9.56
C PRO A 226 12.09 1.50 10.02
N SER A 227 11.86 1.56 11.33
CA SER A 227 10.53 1.49 11.97
C SER A 227 9.58 2.63 11.58
N THR A 228 10.11 3.68 10.96
CA THR A 228 9.35 4.83 10.49
C THR A 228 8.74 4.63 9.11
N VAL A 229 9.18 3.60 8.35
CA VAL A 229 8.60 3.31 7.05
C VAL A 229 7.31 2.51 7.22
N PHE A 230 6.24 3.00 6.62
CA PHE A 230 4.95 2.32 6.65
C PHE A 230 5.01 1.00 5.87
N VAL A 231 4.38 -0.05 6.40
CA VAL A 231 4.24 -1.35 5.71
C VAL A 231 2.87 -1.40 5.05
N VAL A 232 2.85 -1.50 3.73
CA VAL A 232 1.65 -1.91 3.00
C VAL A 232 1.57 -3.43 3.06
N ASN A 233 0.64 -3.93 3.87
CA ASN A 233 0.42 -5.36 4.03
C ASN A 233 -0.89 -5.75 3.34
N ASN A 234 -0.80 -6.58 2.31
CA ASN A 234 -1.94 -7.08 1.55
C ASN A 234 -2.48 -8.42 2.10
N GLU A 235 -1.86 -8.97 3.14
CA GLU A 235 -2.45 -10.05 3.94
C GLU A 235 -3.44 -9.44 4.94
N HIS A 236 -4.74 -9.62 4.66
CA HIS A 236 -5.80 -8.95 5.41
C HIS A 236 -5.86 -9.41 6.88
N ASN A 237 -6.15 -8.46 7.78
CA ASN A 237 -6.29 -8.69 9.23
C ASN A 237 -5.07 -9.34 9.87
N THR A 238 -3.88 -9.11 9.32
CA THR A 238 -2.61 -9.62 9.86
C THR A 238 -1.63 -8.48 10.12
N LEU A 239 -0.63 -8.76 10.94
CA LEU A 239 0.53 -7.92 11.15
C LEU A 239 1.79 -8.75 10.98
N THR A 240 2.74 -8.25 10.23
CA THR A 240 4.09 -8.82 10.16
C THR A 240 4.78 -8.76 11.53
N ALA A 241 5.83 -9.56 11.72
CA ALA A 241 6.68 -9.47 12.90
C ALA A 241 7.29 -8.04 13.04
N PHE A 242 7.64 -7.43 11.89
CA PHE A 242 8.15 -6.05 11.86
C PHE A 242 7.10 -5.03 12.35
N GLU A 243 5.85 -5.11 11.91
CA GLU A 243 4.79 -4.22 12.37
C GLU A 243 4.54 -4.40 13.88
N LYS A 244 4.46 -5.64 14.36
CA LYS A 244 4.27 -5.96 15.78
C LYS A 244 5.41 -5.37 16.64
N SER A 245 6.67 -5.56 16.23
CA SER A 245 7.84 -5.02 16.95
C SER A 245 7.90 -3.49 16.95
N ASN A 246 7.23 -2.84 15.99
CA ASN A 246 7.13 -1.38 15.85
C ASN A 246 5.86 -0.78 16.46
N GLY A 247 5.13 -1.56 17.26
CA GLY A 247 3.99 -1.08 18.06
C GLY A 247 2.65 -1.03 17.34
N TRP A 248 2.53 -1.61 16.13
CA TRP A 248 1.24 -1.77 15.47
C TRP A 248 0.39 -2.83 16.19
N LYS A 249 -0.91 -2.58 16.27
CA LYS A 249 -1.92 -3.48 16.82
C LYS A 249 -3.09 -3.58 15.84
N LEU A 250 -3.70 -4.77 15.72
CA LEU A 250 -4.98 -4.91 15.06
C LEU A 250 -6.09 -4.37 15.97
N LEU A 251 -6.99 -3.57 15.37
CA LEU A 251 -8.28 -3.22 15.97
C LEU A 251 -9.39 -4.17 15.54
N PHE A 252 -9.14 -4.99 14.53
CA PHE A 252 -10.05 -6.04 14.07
C PHE A 252 -9.23 -7.25 13.61
N ASP A 253 -9.58 -8.41 14.17
CA ASP A 253 -8.87 -9.68 13.92
C ASP A 253 -9.46 -10.48 12.75
N GLY A 254 -10.51 -9.97 12.11
CA GLY A 254 -11.22 -10.64 11.00
C GLY A 254 -12.33 -11.59 11.43
N VAL A 255 -12.46 -11.90 12.74
CA VAL A 255 -13.40 -12.94 13.22
C VAL A 255 -14.23 -12.52 14.41
N SER A 256 -13.81 -11.52 15.20
CA SER A 256 -14.51 -11.13 16.42
C SER A 256 -14.74 -9.62 16.53
N SER A 257 -15.72 -9.22 17.35
CA SER A 257 -15.98 -7.82 17.68
C SER A 257 -15.13 -7.30 18.84
N LYS A 258 -14.12 -8.06 19.27
CA LYS A 258 -13.26 -7.70 20.41
C LYS A 258 -12.66 -6.31 20.23
N GLY A 259 -12.80 -5.45 21.25
CA GLY A 259 -12.31 -4.07 21.22
C GLY A 259 -13.30 -3.07 20.59
N TRP A 260 -14.48 -3.54 20.16
CA TRP A 260 -15.56 -2.72 19.61
C TRP A 260 -16.86 -2.89 20.41
N ARG A 261 -17.64 -1.82 20.50
CA ARG A 261 -18.98 -1.79 21.08
C ARG A 261 -19.85 -0.75 20.37
N GLY A 262 -21.15 -0.77 20.60
CA GLY A 262 -22.02 0.29 20.12
C GLY A 262 -21.72 1.64 20.78
N ALA A 263 -21.97 2.74 20.07
CA ALA A 263 -21.85 4.07 20.64
C ALA A 263 -22.90 4.32 21.72
N LYS A 264 -24.09 3.78 21.57
CA LYS A 264 -25.23 3.94 22.49
C LYS A 264 -25.39 2.80 23.49
N ILE A 265 -24.60 1.74 23.39
CA ILE A 265 -24.65 0.55 24.26
C ILE A 265 -23.25 0.06 24.63
N MET A 266 -23.13 -0.66 25.72
CA MET A 266 -21.82 -1.15 26.19
C MET A 266 -21.34 -2.43 25.51
N ASN A 267 -22.22 -3.14 24.80
CA ASN A 267 -21.91 -4.33 24.04
C ASN A 267 -21.83 -4.02 22.54
N PHE A 268 -21.28 -4.94 21.75
CA PHE A 268 -21.38 -4.88 20.31
C PHE A 268 -22.85 -5.06 19.88
N PRO A 269 -23.37 -4.30 18.89
CA PRO A 269 -24.76 -4.41 18.46
C PRO A 269 -25.11 -5.81 17.94
N GLU A 270 -26.24 -6.35 18.36
CA GLU A 270 -26.74 -7.66 17.88
C GLU A 270 -27.30 -7.61 16.45
N LYS A 271 -27.61 -6.41 15.95
CA LYS A 271 -28.18 -6.16 14.61
C LYS A 271 -27.42 -5.04 13.93
N GLY A 272 -27.57 -4.95 12.61
CA GLY A 272 -27.03 -3.87 11.80
C GLY A 272 -25.54 -4.00 11.45
N TRP A 273 -24.83 -4.88 12.13
CA TRP A 273 -23.44 -5.20 11.84
C TRP A 273 -23.24 -6.70 11.63
N LYS A 274 -22.43 -7.07 10.65
CA LYS A 274 -22.06 -8.47 10.36
C LYS A 274 -20.56 -8.62 10.36
N ILE A 275 -20.06 -9.64 11.04
CA ILE A 275 -18.67 -10.09 10.96
C ILE A 275 -18.66 -11.42 10.22
N ALA A 276 -18.11 -11.43 9.02
CA ALA A 276 -17.98 -12.62 8.17
C ALA A 276 -16.89 -12.40 7.12
N ASP A 277 -16.28 -13.49 6.66
CA ASP A 277 -15.29 -13.50 5.57
C ASP A 277 -14.14 -12.51 5.78
N GLY A 278 -13.69 -12.34 7.03
CA GLY A 278 -12.65 -11.40 7.40
C GLY A 278 -13.08 -9.92 7.39
N ASN A 279 -14.37 -9.64 7.29
CA ASN A 279 -14.88 -8.27 7.20
C ASN A 279 -15.81 -7.95 8.37
N ILE A 280 -15.82 -6.66 8.77
CA ILE A 280 -16.85 -6.07 9.59
C ILE A 280 -17.70 -5.14 8.70
N THR A 281 -18.98 -5.45 8.54
CA THR A 281 -19.86 -4.79 7.57
C THR A 281 -21.05 -4.18 8.26
N VAL A 282 -21.30 -2.89 8.03
CA VAL A 282 -22.58 -2.27 8.36
C VAL A 282 -23.61 -2.69 7.29
N LEU A 283 -24.74 -3.23 7.75
CA LEU A 283 -25.80 -3.72 6.87
C LEU A 283 -26.74 -2.59 6.46
N SER A 284 -27.18 -2.61 5.20
CA SER A 284 -28.09 -1.59 4.70
C SER A 284 -29.41 -1.57 5.49
N SER A 285 -29.82 -0.38 5.91
CA SER A 285 -31.16 -0.03 6.40
C SER A 285 -31.92 0.85 5.40
N LYS A 286 -31.52 0.82 4.12
CA LYS A 286 -32.09 1.62 3.02
C LYS A 286 -31.93 3.13 3.26
N GLY A 287 -30.74 3.56 3.69
CA GLY A 287 -30.40 4.96 3.96
C GLY A 287 -30.99 5.53 5.26
N GLN A 288 -31.50 4.68 6.14
CA GLN A 288 -31.98 5.13 7.46
C GLN A 288 -30.82 5.10 8.48
N GLU A 289 -30.22 6.24 8.71
CA GLU A 289 -29.07 6.39 9.61
C GLU A 289 -29.32 5.81 11.00
N SER A 290 -28.43 4.98 11.48
CA SER A 290 -28.47 4.35 12.82
C SER A 290 -29.74 3.54 13.12
N ALA A 291 -30.51 3.13 12.11
CA ALA A 291 -31.79 2.47 12.32
C ALA A 291 -31.67 1.01 12.80
N ASN A 292 -30.60 0.31 12.43
CA ASN A 292 -30.44 -1.11 12.73
C ASN A 292 -29.51 -1.38 13.93
N GLY A 293 -28.36 -0.77 14.03
CA GLY A 293 -27.37 -1.08 15.08
C GLY A 293 -26.70 0.17 15.61
N GLY A 294 -26.71 1.21 14.80
CA GLY A 294 -26.02 2.45 15.08
C GLY A 294 -24.50 2.32 14.97
N ASP A 295 -23.83 3.41 15.26
CA ASP A 295 -22.37 3.49 15.19
C ASP A 295 -21.69 2.54 16.17
N ILE A 296 -20.53 2.00 15.78
CA ILE A 296 -19.65 1.25 16.66
C ILE A 296 -18.37 2.04 16.96
N VAL A 297 -17.88 1.93 18.20
CA VAL A 297 -16.70 2.64 18.68
C VAL A 297 -15.69 1.69 19.30
N THR A 298 -14.41 2.06 19.27
CA THR A 298 -13.38 1.34 20.02
C THR A 298 -13.62 1.45 21.53
N THR A 299 -13.25 0.39 22.28
CA THR A 299 -13.24 0.44 23.75
C THR A 299 -12.12 1.32 24.29
N ASP A 300 -11.02 1.44 23.54
CA ASP A 300 -9.87 2.25 23.89
C ASP A 300 -10.01 3.69 23.35
N LEU A 301 -9.24 4.60 23.95
CA LEU A 301 -9.10 6.01 23.58
C LEU A 301 -7.72 6.24 22.99
N TYR A 302 -7.63 7.18 22.04
CA TYR A 302 -6.40 7.51 21.33
C TYR A 302 -6.19 9.02 21.25
N SER A 303 -4.96 9.47 21.43
CA SER A 303 -4.55 10.89 21.35
C SER A 303 -3.72 11.18 20.11
N ALA A 304 -2.60 10.48 19.95
CA ALA A 304 -1.75 10.55 18.77
C ALA A 304 -1.56 9.15 18.20
N PHE A 305 -1.79 8.98 16.93
CA PHE A 305 -1.83 7.64 16.32
C PHE A 305 -1.62 7.68 14.81
N ASP A 306 -1.26 6.53 14.26
CA ASP A 306 -1.29 6.19 12.85
C ASP A 306 -2.29 5.04 12.68
N PHE A 307 -3.45 5.32 12.08
CA PHE A 307 -4.55 4.37 11.89
C PHE A 307 -4.75 4.08 10.41
N SER A 308 -4.68 2.82 10.03
CA SER A 308 -4.90 2.34 8.66
C SER A 308 -6.06 1.35 8.63
N PHE A 309 -6.86 1.44 7.58
CA PHE A 309 -8.05 0.60 7.37
C PHE A 309 -8.32 0.39 5.89
N GLU A 310 -9.00 -0.71 5.55
CA GLU A 310 -9.55 -0.92 4.23
C GLU A 310 -11.06 -0.82 4.28
N PHE A 311 -11.67 -0.25 3.23
CA PHE A 311 -13.12 -0.13 3.10
C PHE A 311 -13.58 -0.46 1.68
N LYS A 312 -14.80 -0.99 1.57
CA LYS A 312 -15.47 -1.31 0.32
C LYS A 312 -16.89 -0.77 0.35
N LEU A 313 -17.21 0.11 -0.60
CA LEU A 313 -18.52 0.74 -0.74
C LEU A 313 -19.45 -0.11 -1.61
N SER A 314 -20.73 -0.18 -1.23
CA SER A 314 -21.81 -0.51 -2.16
C SER A 314 -22.14 0.68 -3.07
N LEU A 315 -22.95 0.46 -4.10
CA LEU A 315 -23.43 1.54 -4.98
C LEU A 315 -24.23 2.57 -4.18
N GLY A 316 -23.83 3.84 -4.25
CA GLY A 316 -24.41 4.92 -3.47
C GLY A 316 -24.09 4.86 -1.97
N GLY A 317 -23.11 4.05 -1.56
CA GLY A 317 -22.79 3.83 -0.16
C GLY A 317 -22.25 5.07 0.56
N ASN A 318 -22.65 5.24 1.82
CA ASN A 318 -22.20 6.29 2.73
C ASN A 318 -21.88 5.71 4.10
N SER A 319 -20.74 6.07 4.61
CA SER A 319 -20.25 5.77 5.96
C SER A 319 -19.16 6.78 6.34
N GLY A 320 -18.56 6.63 7.49
CA GLY A 320 -17.45 7.46 7.96
C GLY A 320 -16.57 6.72 8.94
N VAL A 321 -15.30 7.09 8.95
CA VAL A 321 -14.38 6.72 10.00
C VAL A 321 -14.12 7.96 10.85
N LYS A 322 -14.72 7.99 12.06
CA LYS A 322 -14.56 9.14 12.95
C LYS A 322 -13.44 8.90 13.96
N TYR A 323 -12.80 9.97 14.38
CA TYR A 323 -11.73 9.96 15.37
C TYR A 323 -11.85 11.17 16.31
N PHE A 324 -11.18 11.12 17.45
CA PHE A 324 -11.47 11.99 18.60
C PHE A 324 -12.95 11.98 18.98
N VAL A 325 -13.58 10.79 18.86
CA VAL A 325 -15.00 10.66 19.16
C VAL A 325 -15.23 10.78 20.65
N THR A 326 -16.12 11.72 21.02
CA THR A 326 -16.70 11.84 22.35
C THR A 326 -18.16 11.41 22.29
N LEU A 327 -18.66 10.87 23.40
CA LEU A 327 -20.05 10.43 23.54
C LEU A 327 -20.79 11.37 24.50
N SER A 328 -22.07 11.63 24.23
CA SER A 328 -22.85 12.66 24.95
C SER A 328 -23.13 12.33 26.41
N GLU A 329 -23.08 11.05 26.77
CA GLU A 329 -23.40 10.57 28.14
C GLU A 329 -22.30 9.59 28.56
N ASN A 330 -21.70 9.80 29.72
CA ASN A 330 -20.72 8.93 30.40
C ASN A 330 -20.35 7.62 29.66
N ASN A 331 -19.65 7.71 28.53
CA ASN A 331 -19.23 6.62 27.66
C ASN A 331 -20.28 6.01 26.71
N VAL A 332 -21.50 6.51 26.64
CA VAL A 332 -22.54 6.11 25.68
C VAL A 332 -23.25 7.34 25.12
N GLY A 333 -24.10 7.16 24.11
CA GLY A 333 -24.92 8.21 23.53
C GLY A 333 -24.49 8.68 22.15
N SER A 334 -24.89 9.88 21.78
CA SER A 334 -24.58 10.47 20.47
C SER A 334 -23.07 10.69 20.31
N ALA A 335 -22.52 10.18 19.23
CA ALA A 335 -21.11 10.24 18.92
C ALA A 335 -20.77 11.50 18.09
N LEU A 336 -19.84 12.29 18.59
CA LEU A 336 -19.33 13.48 17.91
C LEU A 336 -17.82 13.37 17.75
N GLY A 337 -17.31 13.57 16.54
CA GLY A 337 -15.88 13.48 16.24
C GLY A 337 -15.53 14.00 14.87
N LEU A 338 -14.24 14.15 14.60
CA LEU A 338 -13.71 14.43 13.27
C LEU A 338 -13.94 13.21 12.38
N GLU A 339 -14.20 13.40 11.10
CA GLU A 339 -14.63 12.33 10.22
C GLU A 339 -13.83 12.30 8.92
N TYR A 340 -13.19 11.16 8.67
CA TYR A 340 -12.72 10.74 7.34
C TYR A 340 -13.92 10.19 6.59
N GLN A 341 -14.40 10.93 5.57
CA GLN A 341 -15.59 10.55 4.81
C GLN A 341 -15.35 9.29 3.97
N VAL A 342 -16.29 8.35 4.03
CA VAL A 342 -16.32 7.12 3.24
C VAL A 342 -17.59 7.13 2.40
N LEU A 343 -17.48 7.60 1.14
CA LEU A 343 -18.64 7.95 0.32
C LEU A 343 -18.45 7.53 -1.15
N ASP A 344 -19.51 7.11 -1.80
CA ASP A 344 -19.57 7.03 -3.26
C ASP A 344 -19.86 8.44 -3.82
N ASP A 345 -18.81 9.17 -4.17
CA ASP A 345 -18.89 10.54 -4.66
C ASP A 345 -19.77 10.72 -5.90
N LYS A 346 -19.89 9.67 -6.71
CA LYS A 346 -20.62 9.71 -7.98
C LYS A 346 -22.12 9.55 -7.78
N ASN A 347 -22.54 8.67 -6.88
CA ASN A 347 -23.93 8.23 -6.77
C ASN A 347 -24.62 8.70 -5.49
N HIS A 348 -23.89 9.03 -4.40
CA HIS A 348 -24.53 9.50 -3.17
C HIS A 348 -24.79 11.01 -3.20
N PRO A 349 -25.99 11.51 -2.81
CA PRO A 349 -26.36 12.92 -2.91
C PRO A 349 -25.51 13.85 -2.00
N ASP A 350 -25.02 13.36 -0.85
CA ASP A 350 -24.23 14.18 0.09
C ASP A 350 -22.90 14.69 -0.53
N ALA A 351 -22.34 13.96 -1.52
CA ALA A 351 -21.16 14.42 -2.24
C ALA A 351 -21.35 15.78 -2.95
N LYS A 352 -22.59 16.13 -3.29
CA LYS A 352 -22.97 17.39 -3.97
C LYS A 352 -23.35 18.48 -2.98
N MET A 353 -23.39 18.16 -1.69
CA MET A 353 -23.71 19.08 -0.61
C MET A 353 -22.41 19.66 -0.01
N GLY A 354 -22.55 20.57 0.95
CA GLY A 354 -21.42 21.23 1.56
C GLY A 354 -20.78 22.30 0.68
N ILE A 355 -19.50 22.60 0.91
CA ILE A 355 -18.77 23.68 0.24
C ILE A 355 -17.51 23.09 -0.43
N ALA A 356 -17.33 23.39 -1.72
CA ALA A 356 -16.13 23.01 -2.49
C ALA A 356 -15.76 21.52 -2.42
N GLY A 357 -16.74 20.61 -2.27
CA GLY A 357 -16.51 19.16 -2.20
C GLY A 357 -16.01 18.65 -0.84
N ASN A 358 -16.19 19.40 0.23
CA ASN A 358 -15.75 19.03 1.57
C ASN A 358 -16.56 17.89 2.22
N ARG A 359 -17.51 17.27 1.48
CA ARG A 359 -18.25 16.07 1.87
C ARG A 359 -17.97 14.86 0.99
N THR A 360 -16.96 14.97 0.13
CA THR A 360 -16.57 13.85 -0.75
C THR A 360 -15.64 12.85 -0.05
N LEU A 361 -15.44 11.71 -0.66
CA LEU A 361 -14.56 10.63 -0.15
C LEU A 361 -13.21 11.16 0.35
N SER A 362 -12.79 10.71 1.52
CA SER A 362 -11.53 11.03 2.21
C SER A 362 -11.40 12.48 2.71
N SER A 363 -12.39 13.35 2.48
CA SER A 363 -12.44 14.69 3.06
C SER A 363 -12.48 14.64 4.59
N LEU A 364 -12.01 15.69 5.24
CA LEU A 364 -12.42 15.98 6.61
C LEU A 364 -13.85 16.55 6.52
N TYR A 365 -14.82 15.70 6.80
CA TYR A 365 -16.23 15.94 6.50
C TYR A 365 -16.74 17.29 6.94
N ASP A 366 -17.37 18.01 6.01
CA ASP A 366 -17.93 19.35 6.14
C ASP A 366 -16.92 20.44 6.51
N LEU A 367 -15.60 20.15 6.50
CA LEU A 367 -14.53 21.08 6.84
C LEU A 367 -13.53 21.25 5.69
N ILE A 368 -12.77 20.21 5.32
CA ILE A 368 -11.68 20.30 4.34
C ILE A 368 -11.88 19.28 3.21
N PRO A 369 -11.94 19.73 1.95
CA PRO A 369 -12.05 18.80 0.82
C PRO A 369 -10.76 18.02 0.59
N ALA A 370 -10.88 16.75 0.23
CA ALA A 370 -9.75 15.92 -0.18
C ALA A 370 -9.26 16.31 -1.58
N LYS A 371 -7.96 16.50 -1.74
CA LYS A 371 -7.30 16.70 -3.04
C LYS A 371 -6.98 15.32 -3.63
N LYS A 372 -7.90 14.75 -4.36
CA LYS A 372 -7.77 13.43 -4.98
C LYS A 372 -7.99 13.49 -6.48
N THR A 373 -7.51 12.49 -7.19
CA THR A 373 -7.80 12.27 -8.61
C THR A 373 -8.42 10.89 -8.78
N ASP A 374 -9.35 10.75 -9.71
CA ASP A 374 -10.08 9.50 -9.97
C ASP A 374 -9.16 8.30 -10.24
N ARG A 375 -7.98 8.55 -10.80
CA ARG A 375 -6.97 7.52 -11.07
C ARG A 375 -6.58 6.72 -9.82
N PHE A 376 -6.64 7.32 -8.63
CA PHE A 376 -6.24 6.68 -7.38
C PHE A 376 -7.42 6.18 -6.55
N VAL A 377 -8.64 6.44 -6.98
CA VAL A 377 -9.86 5.93 -6.34
C VAL A 377 -10.20 4.57 -6.96
N LYS A 378 -10.39 3.55 -6.15
CA LYS A 378 -10.88 2.25 -6.64
C LYS A 378 -12.39 2.33 -6.85
N PRO A 379 -12.92 1.66 -7.89
CA PRO A 379 -14.36 1.63 -8.17
C PRO A 379 -15.19 1.13 -6.99
N VAL A 380 -16.47 1.47 -7.00
CA VAL A 380 -17.48 0.87 -6.11
C VAL A 380 -17.44 -0.66 -6.23
N GLY A 381 -17.50 -1.36 -5.10
CA GLY A 381 -17.34 -2.80 -5.04
C GLY A 381 -15.89 -3.28 -4.90
N GLU A 382 -14.91 -2.40 -5.07
CA GLU A 382 -13.50 -2.69 -4.83
C GLU A 382 -13.01 -2.11 -3.50
N TRP A 383 -11.93 -2.72 -2.97
CA TRP A 383 -11.32 -2.28 -1.71
C TRP A 383 -10.44 -1.04 -1.91
N ASN A 384 -10.75 0.01 -1.15
CA ASN A 384 -9.91 1.19 -0.97
C ASN A 384 -9.18 1.12 0.37
N LYS A 385 -8.01 1.79 0.48
CA LYS A 385 -7.22 1.91 1.71
C LYS A 385 -7.29 3.34 2.22
N GLY A 386 -7.82 3.53 3.43
CA GLY A 386 -7.76 4.78 4.16
C GLY A 386 -6.63 4.76 5.20
N ARG A 387 -6.04 5.92 5.49
CA ARG A 387 -5.11 6.10 6.59
C ARG A 387 -5.26 7.49 7.18
N ILE A 388 -5.26 7.58 8.50
CA ILE A 388 -5.30 8.82 9.26
C ILE A 388 -4.09 8.83 10.17
N ILE A 389 -3.26 9.86 10.07
CA ILE A 389 -2.15 10.07 11.01
C ILE A 389 -2.47 11.31 11.83
N VAL A 390 -2.44 11.16 13.15
CA VAL A 390 -2.52 12.27 14.10
C VAL A 390 -1.20 12.32 14.87
N TYR A 391 -0.40 13.32 14.59
CA TYR A 391 0.89 13.50 15.26
C TYR A 391 0.72 14.12 16.65
N PRO A 392 1.69 13.96 17.57
CA PRO A 392 1.63 14.55 18.92
C PRO A 392 1.50 16.08 18.95
N ASN A 393 1.94 16.76 17.90
CA ASN A 393 1.83 18.22 17.73
C ASN A 393 0.49 18.67 17.15
N ASN A 394 -0.51 17.78 17.03
CA ASN A 394 -1.82 18.00 16.40
C ASN A 394 -1.81 18.21 14.87
N HIS A 395 -0.69 17.98 14.18
CA HIS A 395 -0.72 17.84 12.73
C HIS A 395 -1.49 16.58 12.36
N VAL A 396 -2.38 16.65 11.36
CA VAL A 396 -3.21 15.53 10.89
C VAL A 396 -3.08 15.38 9.40
N GLU A 397 -2.97 14.13 8.95
CA GLU A 397 -2.91 13.78 7.53
C GLU A 397 -3.96 12.71 7.20
N HIS A 398 -4.66 12.86 6.07
CA HIS A 398 -5.47 11.79 5.46
C HIS A 398 -4.83 11.27 4.19
N TYR A 399 -4.88 9.94 4.03
CA TYR A 399 -4.42 9.26 2.83
C TYR A 399 -5.53 8.40 2.24
N LEU A 400 -5.58 8.32 0.92
CA LEU A 400 -6.41 7.40 0.15
C LEU A 400 -5.53 6.59 -0.80
N ASN A 401 -5.56 5.26 -0.68
CA ASN A 401 -4.77 4.33 -1.50
C ASN A 401 -3.26 4.68 -1.55
N GLY A 402 -2.73 5.15 -0.40
CA GLY A 402 -1.34 5.51 -0.22
C GLY A 402 -0.96 6.92 -0.68
N VAL A 403 -1.89 7.67 -1.25
CA VAL A 403 -1.69 9.07 -1.67
C VAL A 403 -2.21 10.00 -0.58
N LYS A 404 -1.40 10.99 -0.15
CA LYS A 404 -1.85 12.02 0.79
C LYS A 404 -2.86 12.95 0.11
N VAL A 405 -4.07 13.05 0.67
CA VAL A 405 -5.18 13.80 0.08
C VAL A 405 -5.52 15.09 0.82
N LEU A 406 -5.19 15.20 2.10
CA LEU A 406 -5.27 16.44 2.87
C LEU A 406 -4.36 16.39 4.10
N GLU A 407 -4.06 17.56 4.62
CA GLU A 407 -3.38 17.76 5.91
C GLU A 407 -3.87 19.05 6.57
N TYR A 408 -3.82 19.10 7.91
CA TYR A 408 -4.21 20.28 8.68
C TYR A 408 -3.66 20.25 10.11
N GLU A 409 -3.69 21.40 10.77
CA GLU A 409 -3.35 21.54 12.19
C GLU A 409 -4.64 21.60 13.02
N ARG A 410 -4.95 20.53 13.74
CA ARG A 410 -6.11 20.41 14.64
C ARG A 410 -6.01 21.44 15.77
N GLY A 411 -7.09 22.18 16.04
CA GLY A 411 -7.13 23.21 17.08
C GLY A 411 -6.37 24.50 16.76
N SER A 412 -5.90 24.68 15.50
CA SER A 412 -5.36 25.94 15.02
C SER A 412 -6.47 26.98 14.83
N GLN A 413 -6.11 28.26 14.70
CA GLN A 413 -7.07 29.33 14.36
C GLN A 413 -7.80 29.01 13.04
N ALA A 414 -7.07 28.59 12.01
CA ALA A 414 -7.64 28.21 10.72
C ALA A 414 -8.63 27.03 10.85
N PHE A 415 -8.32 26.03 11.67
CA PHE A 415 -9.24 24.92 11.93
C PHE A 415 -10.53 25.40 12.61
N ARG A 416 -10.45 26.29 13.62
CA ARG A 416 -11.63 26.84 14.30
C ARG A 416 -12.49 27.71 13.38
N GLU A 417 -11.89 28.43 12.45
CA GLU A 417 -12.62 29.20 11.42
C GLU A 417 -13.41 28.27 10.49
N LEU A 418 -12.84 27.11 10.08
CA LEU A 418 -13.57 26.11 9.31
C LEU A 418 -14.74 25.53 10.11
N VAL A 419 -14.55 25.21 11.40
CA VAL A 419 -15.62 24.73 12.27
C VAL A 419 -16.74 25.78 12.38
N ALA A 420 -16.41 27.04 12.56
CA ALA A 420 -17.39 28.15 12.65
C ALA A 420 -18.21 28.32 11.36
N GLY A 421 -17.65 27.97 10.20
CA GLY A 421 -18.34 27.99 8.89
C GLY A 421 -19.12 26.71 8.55
N SER A 422 -19.09 25.68 9.40
CA SER A 422 -19.64 24.35 9.12
C SER A 422 -20.93 24.06 9.88
N LYS A 423 -21.50 22.86 9.64
CA LYS A 423 -22.62 22.34 10.45
C LYS A 423 -22.26 22.16 11.93
N PHE A 424 -20.97 22.15 12.28
CA PHE A 424 -20.47 21.99 13.65
C PHE A 424 -20.32 23.31 14.43
N LYS A 425 -20.69 24.45 13.84
CA LYS A 425 -20.54 25.80 14.42
C LYS A 425 -21.09 25.95 15.85
N ASN A 426 -22.13 25.19 16.20
CA ASN A 426 -22.75 25.20 17.53
C ASN A 426 -22.22 24.10 18.45
N ARG A 427 -21.07 23.47 18.13
CA ARG A 427 -20.41 22.42 18.92
C ARG A 427 -19.12 22.98 19.53
N PRO A 428 -19.11 23.44 20.78
CA PRO A 428 -17.91 23.95 21.43
C PRO A 428 -16.79 22.91 21.43
N ASN A 429 -15.55 23.35 21.12
CA ASN A 429 -14.36 22.52 21.12
C ASN A 429 -14.47 21.28 20.20
N PHE A 430 -15.23 21.36 19.10
CA PHE A 430 -15.39 20.28 18.16
C PHE A 430 -14.03 19.77 17.65
N GLY A 431 -13.76 18.47 17.86
CA GLY A 431 -12.53 17.85 17.44
C GLY A 431 -11.28 18.18 18.28
N GLU A 432 -11.39 19.00 19.35
CA GLU A 432 -10.25 19.47 20.15
C GLU A 432 -10.02 18.67 21.44
N GLY A 433 -10.73 17.55 21.65
CA GLY A 433 -10.49 16.67 22.79
C GLY A 433 -9.04 16.17 22.84
N LYS A 434 -8.51 15.93 24.06
CA LYS A 434 -7.14 15.40 24.23
C LYS A 434 -7.00 14.01 23.66
N GLU A 435 -8.03 13.20 23.79
CA GLU A 435 -8.15 11.83 23.29
C GLU A 435 -9.59 11.54 22.90
N GLY A 436 -9.81 10.49 22.14
CA GLY A 436 -11.15 10.06 21.76
C GLY A 436 -11.13 8.66 21.15
N ARG A 437 -12.31 8.14 20.86
CA ARG A 437 -12.49 6.82 20.25
C ARG A 437 -12.36 6.91 18.75
N ILE A 438 -12.04 5.78 18.12
CA ILE A 438 -12.26 5.55 16.69
C ILE A 438 -13.66 4.97 16.52
N LEU A 439 -14.37 5.41 15.48
CA LEU A 439 -15.74 5.02 15.19
C LEU A 439 -15.88 4.59 13.74
N LEU A 440 -16.64 3.54 13.51
CA LEU A 440 -17.18 3.19 12.19
C LEU A 440 -18.68 3.55 12.18
N GLN A 441 -19.09 4.31 11.16
CA GLN A 441 -20.44 4.90 11.12
C GLN A 441 -21.46 3.96 10.45
N ASP A 442 -22.65 3.86 11.05
CA ASP A 442 -23.85 3.33 10.44
C ASP A 442 -24.70 4.49 9.86
N HIS A 443 -24.50 4.79 8.58
CA HIS A 443 -25.27 5.81 7.85
C HIS A 443 -26.49 5.21 7.10
N GLY A 444 -26.75 3.91 7.26
CA GLY A 444 -27.87 3.24 6.64
C GLY A 444 -27.56 2.55 5.30
N ASP A 445 -26.33 2.68 4.80
CA ASP A 445 -25.87 2.01 3.57
C ASP A 445 -24.86 0.91 3.90
N GLU A 446 -24.77 -0.09 3.00
CA GLU A 446 -23.84 -1.18 3.18
C GLU A 446 -22.40 -0.73 2.87
N VAL A 447 -21.52 -0.84 3.88
CA VAL A 447 -20.09 -0.60 3.76
C VAL A 447 -19.33 -1.65 4.56
N SER A 448 -18.33 -2.25 3.96
CA SER A 448 -17.46 -3.23 4.61
C SER A 448 -16.11 -2.65 4.97
N PHE A 449 -15.57 -3.06 6.12
CA PHE A 449 -14.24 -2.69 6.60
C PHE A 449 -13.41 -3.93 6.93
N ARG A 450 -12.08 -3.83 6.79
CA ARG A 450 -11.11 -4.86 7.20
C ARG A 450 -9.72 -4.26 7.40
N SER A 451 -8.77 -5.06 7.84
CA SER A 451 -7.37 -4.64 8.02
C SER A 451 -7.22 -3.38 8.88
N LEU A 452 -8.10 -3.25 9.90
CA LEU A 452 -8.07 -2.13 10.85
C LEU A 452 -6.86 -2.29 11.76
N LYS A 453 -5.84 -1.44 11.62
CA LYS A 453 -4.63 -1.47 12.44
C LYS A 453 -4.22 -0.08 12.90
N ILE A 454 -3.71 0.00 14.13
CA ILE A 454 -3.31 1.26 14.75
C ILE A 454 -1.93 1.16 15.39
N LYS A 455 -1.20 2.26 15.35
CA LYS A 455 0.04 2.49 16.10
C LYS A 455 -0.10 3.77 16.89
N VAL A 456 0.08 3.70 18.20
CA VAL A 456 0.12 4.88 19.07
C VAL A 456 1.46 5.60 18.84
N LEU A 457 1.40 6.90 18.61
CA LEU A 457 2.55 7.79 18.45
C LEU A 457 2.87 8.47 19.78
N LYS A 458 4.15 8.74 20.01
CA LYS A 458 4.67 9.38 21.24
C LYS A 458 5.38 10.68 20.90
#